data_d3c7b93e7579a576deedeeb86f2651f0
#
_entry.id   d3c7b93e7579a576deedeeb86f2651f0
#
_cell.length_a   1.000
_cell.length_b   1.000
_cell.length_c   1.000
_cell.angle_alpha   90.00
_cell.angle_beta   90.00
_cell.angle_gamma   90.00
#
_symmetry.space_group_name_H-M   'P 1'
#
loop_
_entity.id
_entity.type
_entity.pdbx_description
1 polymer ?
#
loop_
_entity_poly.entity_id
_entity_poly.type
_entity_poly.pdbx_seq_one_letter_code
_entity_poly.pdbx_strand_id
1 'polypeptide(L)'
;MLYGQLTACESLRDICLCLSAFPESLYGLGITASVNESTLSRANESRDYRIYEGLGLAMIKIVQPLYSKMRIDYVVPQDHDLFALDSTTISCSINLMGWALGKYSKGAVKMHTIIDLRGSIPVFIHITDGRWHDSNVLGIIEVVPNAIYMMDKAYINFKALARIDAEGAFFVTRAKDNMKYEIVSSNFNFDSKCGVTGDHLIRLTGYKSSKLYPKELRLVEFCDLESGERLSFITNVTDCLELNGLEIANLYRHRWDVESFFKLIKQNLTVKHLLGCSENAVKTHLWIAVIAYLLLARIKAVYDSPYTITEIGMLIKNYAMTKVELRRLVTEPQPLILNQDVNELTLF
;
A
#
# COMPACT_ATOMS: atom_id res chain seq x y z
N MET A 1 -7.65 3.53 20.11
CA MET A 1 -7.20 2.72 18.96
C MET A 1 -6.23 3.50 18.07
N LEU A 2 -6.58 4.66 17.46
CA LEU A 2 -5.64 5.44 16.62
C LEU A 2 -4.38 5.86 17.38
N TYR A 3 -4.51 6.32 18.63
CA TYR A 3 -3.38 6.60 19.52
C TYR A 3 -2.44 5.38 19.63
N GLY A 4 -2.99 4.19 19.89
CA GLY A 4 -2.20 2.97 19.99
C GLY A 4 -1.43 2.64 18.71
N GLN A 5 -2.02 2.90 17.53
CA GLN A 5 -1.32 2.73 16.24
C GLN A 5 -0.15 3.71 16.09
N LEU A 6 -0.39 4.99 16.38
CA LEU A 6 0.63 6.04 16.24
C LEU A 6 1.76 5.93 17.26
N THR A 7 1.49 5.38 18.45
CA THR A 7 2.47 5.20 19.52
C THR A 7 3.05 3.80 19.63
N ALA A 8 2.61 2.91 18.72
CA ALA A 8 3.03 1.51 18.65
C ALA A 8 2.76 0.71 19.95
N CYS A 9 1.60 0.93 20.60
CA CYS A 9 1.13 0.08 21.68
C CYS A 9 0.74 -1.31 21.14
N GLU A 10 1.19 -2.37 21.80
CA GLU A 10 1.01 -3.76 21.34
C GLU A 10 -0.25 -4.42 21.94
N SER A 11 -0.84 -3.82 22.96
CA SER A 11 -2.06 -4.34 23.62
C SER A 11 -3.05 -3.23 24.00
N LEU A 12 -4.32 -3.61 24.21
CA LEU A 12 -5.33 -2.69 24.76
C LEU A 12 -4.95 -2.19 26.15
N ARG A 13 -4.28 -3.03 26.94
CA ARG A 13 -3.76 -2.66 28.26
C ARG A 13 -2.69 -1.56 28.17
N ASP A 14 -1.76 -1.67 27.20
CA ASP A 14 -0.73 -0.65 26.99
C ASP A 14 -1.38 0.68 26.60
N ILE A 15 -2.38 0.64 25.69
CA ILE A 15 -3.13 1.84 25.32
C ILE A 15 -3.74 2.51 26.55
N CYS A 16 -4.43 1.73 27.41
CA CYS A 16 -5.05 2.26 28.63
C CYS A 16 -4.01 2.83 29.60
N LEU A 17 -2.91 2.10 29.80
CA LEU A 17 -1.82 2.52 30.69
C LEU A 17 -1.18 3.83 30.22
N CYS A 18 -0.79 3.90 28.95
CA CYS A 18 -0.21 5.09 28.37
C CYS A 18 -1.15 6.29 28.43
N LEU A 19 -2.43 6.11 28.13
CA LEU A 19 -3.42 7.18 28.21
C LEU A 19 -3.64 7.65 29.65
N SER A 20 -3.61 6.76 30.63
CA SER A 20 -3.80 7.12 32.04
C SER A 20 -2.69 8.03 32.60
N ALA A 21 -1.51 8.03 31.96
CA ALA A 21 -0.39 8.90 32.34
C ALA A 21 -0.59 10.38 31.95
N PHE A 22 -1.60 10.69 31.10
CA PHE A 22 -1.82 12.03 30.54
C PHE A 22 -3.27 12.52 30.71
N PRO A 23 -3.81 12.60 31.94
CA PRO A 23 -5.22 12.93 32.17
C PRO A 23 -5.61 14.32 31.65
N GLU A 24 -4.75 15.32 31.77
CA GLU A 24 -4.99 16.67 31.25
C GLU A 24 -5.11 16.71 29.73
N SER A 25 -4.23 15.96 29.02
CA SER A 25 -4.28 15.86 27.56
C SER A 25 -5.55 15.16 27.10
N LEU A 26 -5.99 14.12 27.83
CA LEU A 26 -7.24 13.42 27.56
C LEU A 26 -8.46 14.33 27.72
N TYR A 27 -8.51 15.15 28.78
CA TYR A 27 -9.58 16.11 28.98
C TYR A 27 -9.68 17.10 27.81
N GLY A 28 -8.54 17.61 27.31
CA GLY A 28 -8.46 18.47 26.13
C GLY A 28 -8.96 17.77 24.83
N LEU A 29 -8.90 16.45 24.77
CA LEU A 29 -9.44 15.63 23.68
C LEU A 29 -10.92 15.23 23.86
N GLY A 30 -11.59 15.73 24.92
CA GLY A 30 -12.97 15.41 25.26
C GLY A 30 -13.16 14.04 25.93
N ILE A 31 -12.07 13.42 26.42
CA ILE A 31 -12.10 12.17 27.16
C ILE A 31 -12.08 12.48 28.66
N THR A 32 -13.25 12.52 29.27
CA THR A 32 -13.44 12.96 30.67
C THR A 32 -13.36 11.86 31.71
N ALA A 33 -13.32 10.60 31.27
CA ALA A 33 -13.25 9.44 32.14
C ALA A 33 -12.05 8.56 31.81
N SER A 34 -11.59 7.77 32.78
CA SER A 34 -10.53 6.78 32.55
C SER A 34 -10.93 5.77 31.46
N VAL A 35 -10.01 5.51 30.54
CA VAL A 35 -10.24 4.52 29.48
C VAL A 35 -9.99 3.13 30.05
N ASN A 36 -11.02 2.29 30.04
CA ASN A 36 -10.95 0.93 30.57
C ASN A 36 -10.76 -0.09 29.42
N GLU A 37 -9.87 -1.05 29.66
CA GLU A 37 -9.54 -2.11 28.68
C GLU A 37 -10.79 -2.88 28.21
N SER A 38 -11.68 -3.28 29.13
CA SER A 38 -12.91 -3.99 28.79
C SER A 38 -13.88 -3.17 27.94
N THR A 39 -13.87 -1.85 28.10
CA THR A 39 -14.67 -0.91 27.30
C THR A 39 -14.09 -0.80 25.89
N LEU A 40 -12.77 -0.69 25.74
CA LEU A 40 -12.09 -0.69 24.44
C LEU A 40 -12.30 -2.02 23.72
N SER A 41 -12.15 -3.14 24.44
CA SER A 41 -12.35 -4.47 23.86
C SER A 41 -13.77 -4.64 23.31
N ARG A 42 -14.79 -4.32 24.12
CA ARG A 42 -16.19 -4.39 23.67
C ARG A 42 -16.49 -3.44 22.51
N ALA A 43 -15.94 -2.24 22.52
CA ALA A 43 -16.12 -1.28 21.43
C ALA A 43 -15.48 -1.78 20.13
N ASN A 44 -14.28 -2.38 20.22
CA ASN A 44 -13.57 -2.97 19.08
C ASN A 44 -14.33 -4.17 18.48
N GLU A 45 -15.03 -4.94 19.33
CA GLU A 45 -15.80 -6.11 18.94
C GLU A 45 -17.16 -5.74 18.33
N SER A 46 -17.87 -4.76 18.93
CA SER A 46 -19.27 -4.48 18.63
C SER A 46 -19.51 -3.34 17.64
N ARG A 47 -18.58 -2.38 17.51
CA ARG A 47 -18.72 -1.29 16.55
C ARG A 47 -18.35 -1.77 15.17
N ASP A 48 -19.25 -1.58 14.19
CA ASP A 48 -19.05 -2.03 12.82
C ASP A 48 -17.77 -1.41 12.21
N TYR A 49 -16.89 -2.26 11.68
CA TYR A 49 -15.63 -1.85 11.02
C TYR A 49 -15.87 -0.89 9.85
N ARG A 50 -17.05 -0.93 9.22
CA ARG A 50 -17.42 -0.04 8.11
C ARG A 50 -17.44 1.43 8.48
N ILE A 51 -17.52 1.77 9.77
CA ILE A 51 -17.33 3.14 10.27
C ILE A 51 -15.91 3.62 9.95
N TYR A 52 -14.92 2.77 10.22
CA TYR A 52 -13.49 3.08 9.98
C TYR A 52 -13.14 2.96 8.50
N GLU A 53 -13.73 2.01 7.79
CA GLU A 53 -13.62 1.90 6.32
C GLU A 53 -14.13 3.18 5.65
N GLY A 54 -15.33 3.64 5.99
CA GLY A 54 -15.89 4.88 5.44
C GLY A 54 -15.04 6.10 5.75
N LEU A 55 -14.48 6.20 6.97
CA LEU A 55 -13.53 7.26 7.32
C LEU A 55 -12.24 7.15 6.50
N GLY A 56 -11.68 5.96 6.36
CA GLY A 56 -10.47 5.71 5.56
C GLY A 56 -10.67 6.10 4.10
N LEU A 57 -11.79 5.70 3.49
CA LEU A 57 -12.14 6.06 2.11
C LEU A 57 -12.34 7.58 1.95
N ALA A 58 -12.96 8.25 2.92
CA ALA A 58 -13.09 9.71 2.92
C ALA A 58 -11.71 10.39 3.02
N MET A 59 -10.82 9.86 3.85
CA MET A 59 -9.46 10.40 3.99
C MET A 59 -8.62 10.20 2.72
N ILE A 60 -8.76 9.08 2.01
CA ILE A 60 -8.11 8.86 0.70
C ILE A 60 -8.48 10.01 -0.24
N LYS A 61 -9.76 10.33 -0.36
CA LYS A 61 -10.26 11.44 -1.22
C LYS A 61 -9.70 12.82 -0.84
N ILE A 62 -9.33 13.01 0.43
CA ILE A 62 -8.73 14.26 0.92
C ILE A 62 -7.22 14.29 0.67
N VAL A 63 -6.54 13.16 0.86
CA VAL A 63 -5.07 13.09 0.85
C VAL A 63 -4.52 12.92 -0.56
N GLN A 64 -5.12 12.08 -1.40
CA GLN A 64 -4.66 11.80 -2.75
C GLN A 64 -4.45 13.08 -3.60
N PRO A 65 -5.38 14.07 -3.63
CA PRO A 65 -5.18 15.30 -4.41
C PRO A 65 -3.97 16.13 -3.96
N LEU A 66 -3.53 16.01 -2.71
CA LEU A 66 -2.35 16.74 -2.21
C LEU A 66 -1.07 16.24 -2.88
N TYR A 67 -1.07 15.00 -3.37
CA TYR A 67 0.06 14.36 -4.02
C TYR A 67 -0.03 14.35 -5.56
N SER A 68 -1.17 14.68 -6.14
CA SER A 68 -1.41 14.62 -7.60
C SER A 68 -0.46 15.49 -8.43
N LYS A 69 0.12 16.54 -7.83
CA LYS A 69 1.09 17.44 -8.46
C LYS A 69 2.55 17.09 -8.19
N MET A 70 2.81 16.04 -7.40
CA MET A 70 4.18 15.61 -7.16
C MET A 70 4.80 15.10 -8.47
N ARG A 71 5.98 15.61 -8.79
CA ARG A 71 6.76 15.08 -9.92
C ARG A 71 7.23 13.69 -9.55
N ILE A 72 7.07 12.79 -10.48
CA ILE A 72 7.61 11.45 -10.41
C ILE A 72 8.92 11.47 -11.19
N ASP A 73 10.01 10.92 -10.61
CA ASP A 73 11.36 10.98 -11.19
C ASP A 73 11.55 10.04 -12.41
N TYR A 74 10.48 9.43 -12.92
CA TYR A 74 10.52 8.54 -14.07
C TYR A 74 9.61 9.05 -15.20
N VAL A 75 10.01 8.74 -16.42
CA VAL A 75 9.30 9.16 -17.63
C VAL A 75 7.96 8.44 -17.70
N VAL A 76 6.91 9.20 -17.49
CA VAL A 76 5.54 8.73 -17.70
C VAL A 76 4.90 9.72 -18.66
N PRO A 77 4.08 9.26 -19.60
CA PRO A 77 3.21 10.14 -20.34
C PRO A 77 2.40 10.99 -19.33
N GLN A 78 2.45 12.31 -19.48
CA GLN A 78 2.01 13.27 -18.45
C GLN A 78 0.54 13.12 -18.01
N ASP A 79 -0.26 12.41 -18.78
CA ASP A 79 -1.70 12.27 -18.61
C ASP A 79 -2.17 10.92 -18.02
N HIS A 80 -1.24 10.05 -17.61
CA HIS A 80 -1.58 8.75 -17.06
C HIS A 80 -1.46 8.71 -15.53
N ASP A 81 -2.49 8.19 -14.86
CA ASP A 81 -2.38 7.80 -13.46
C ASP A 81 -1.62 6.47 -13.36
N LEU A 82 -0.77 6.34 -12.36
CA LEU A 82 0.07 5.16 -12.15
C LEU A 82 -0.31 4.45 -10.87
N PHE A 83 -0.77 3.23 -11.02
CA PHE A 83 -1.23 2.41 -9.91
C PHE A 83 -0.41 1.13 -9.76
N ALA A 84 0.06 0.86 -8.56
CA ALA A 84 0.65 -0.43 -8.21
C ALA A 84 -0.36 -1.25 -7.40
N LEU A 85 -0.65 -2.47 -7.86
CA LEU A 85 -1.53 -3.42 -7.20
C LEU A 85 -0.70 -4.56 -6.62
N ASP A 86 -0.85 -4.77 -5.32
CA ASP A 86 -0.29 -5.95 -4.64
C ASP A 86 -1.13 -6.33 -3.41
N SER A 87 -0.79 -7.45 -2.79
CA SER A 87 -1.42 -7.90 -1.56
C SER A 87 -0.39 -8.25 -0.50
N THR A 88 -0.77 -8.00 0.74
CA THR A 88 0.05 -8.42 1.87
C THR A 88 -0.72 -9.38 2.77
N THR A 89 -0.03 -10.41 3.24
CA THR A 89 -0.58 -11.40 4.15
C THR A 89 -0.16 -11.09 5.57
N ILE A 90 -1.14 -11.10 6.48
CA ILE A 90 -0.97 -10.96 7.92
C ILE A 90 -1.30 -12.32 8.52
N SER A 91 -0.28 -12.98 9.07
CA SER A 91 -0.44 -14.28 9.71
C SER A 91 -1.13 -14.13 11.07
N CYS A 92 -2.06 -15.01 11.37
CA CYS A 92 -2.80 -15.05 12.63
C CYS A 92 -2.96 -16.49 13.11
N SER A 93 -3.33 -16.64 14.40
CA SER A 93 -3.60 -17.97 14.96
C SER A 93 -4.97 -18.46 14.49
N ILE A 94 -5.01 -19.59 13.79
CA ILE A 94 -6.27 -20.21 13.35
C ILE A 94 -7.16 -20.65 14.53
N ASN A 95 -6.56 -21.01 15.65
CA ASN A 95 -7.28 -21.40 16.84
C ASN A 95 -8.06 -20.23 17.47
N LEU A 96 -7.56 -19.01 17.28
CA LEU A 96 -8.20 -17.79 17.78
C LEU A 96 -9.09 -17.14 16.72
N MET A 97 -8.82 -17.39 15.43
CA MET A 97 -9.46 -16.73 14.30
C MET A 97 -9.92 -17.75 13.26
N GLY A 98 -10.88 -18.61 13.62
CA GLY A 98 -11.38 -19.67 12.74
C GLY A 98 -11.97 -19.19 11.41
N TRP A 99 -12.38 -17.93 11.32
CA TRP A 99 -12.84 -17.26 10.09
C TRP A 99 -11.70 -16.90 9.13
N ALA A 100 -10.48 -16.62 9.66
CA ALA A 100 -9.33 -16.17 8.90
C ALA A 100 -8.56 -17.36 8.31
N LEU A 101 -9.18 -18.06 7.37
CA LEU A 101 -8.61 -19.26 6.77
C LEU A 101 -7.45 -18.91 5.82
N GLY A 102 -6.29 -19.50 6.06
CA GLY A 102 -5.10 -19.39 5.23
C GLY A 102 -4.75 -20.68 4.48
N LYS A 103 -3.65 -20.68 3.75
CA LYS A 103 -3.09 -21.87 3.13
C LYS A 103 -2.44 -22.77 4.20
N TYR A 104 -2.44 -24.08 3.97
CA TYR A 104 -1.78 -25.09 4.84
C TYR A 104 -2.23 -25.04 6.30
N SER A 105 -3.53 -24.87 6.54
CA SER A 105 -4.13 -24.86 7.90
C SER A 105 -3.58 -23.76 8.83
N LYS A 106 -3.00 -22.70 8.29
CA LYS A 106 -2.59 -21.51 9.04
C LYS A 106 -3.66 -20.43 8.90
N GLY A 107 -3.89 -19.67 9.97
CA GLY A 107 -4.74 -18.47 9.91
C GLY A 107 -4.04 -17.35 9.15
N ALA A 108 -4.75 -16.67 8.29
CA ALA A 108 -4.23 -15.53 7.56
C ALA A 108 -5.33 -14.57 7.11
N VAL A 109 -5.05 -13.30 7.21
CA VAL A 109 -5.84 -12.22 6.61
C VAL A 109 -5.01 -11.59 5.49
N LYS A 110 -5.63 -11.29 4.38
CA LYS A 110 -4.98 -10.69 3.23
C LYS A 110 -5.55 -9.28 2.98
N MET A 111 -4.68 -8.31 2.80
CA MET A 111 -5.03 -6.95 2.44
C MET A 111 -4.55 -6.67 1.02
N HIS A 112 -5.48 -6.56 0.08
CA HIS A 112 -5.24 -6.18 -1.30
C HIS A 112 -5.28 -4.66 -1.38
N THR A 113 -4.28 -4.07 -2.01
CA THR A 113 -4.14 -2.61 -2.05
C THR A 113 -3.72 -2.16 -3.43
N ILE A 114 -4.34 -1.10 -3.91
CA ILE A 114 -3.83 -0.30 -5.03
C ILE A 114 -3.32 0.99 -4.43
N ILE A 115 -2.07 1.34 -4.74
CA ILE A 115 -1.50 2.64 -4.41
C ILE A 115 -1.34 3.50 -5.66
N ASP A 116 -1.62 4.79 -5.53
CA ASP A 116 -1.16 5.81 -6.47
C ASP A 116 0.33 6.05 -6.21
N LEU A 117 1.16 5.83 -7.22
CA LEU A 117 2.61 5.97 -7.10
C LEU A 117 3.05 7.43 -6.90
N ARG A 118 2.18 8.40 -7.17
CA ARG A 118 2.38 9.79 -6.77
C ARG A 118 2.23 9.93 -5.27
N GLY A 119 3.28 9.62 -4.52
CA GLY A 119 3.30 9.73 -3.06
C GLY A 119 2.89 8.48 -2.30
N SER A 120 2.73 7.34 -2.97
CA SER A 120 2.41 6.03 -2.38
C SER A 120 1.10 6.04 -1.57
N ILE A 121 0.08 6.75 -2.06
CA ILE A 121 -1.22 6.87 -1.38
C ILE A 121 -2.13 5.70 -1.77
N PRO A 122 -2.66 4.92 -0.80
CA PRO A 122 -3.61 3.87 -1.11
C PRO A 122 -4.91 4.48 -1.67
N VAL A 123 -5.37 3.97 -2.81
CA VAL A 123 -6.62 4.39 -3.47
C VAL A 123 -7.68 3.32 -3.43
N PHE A 124 -7.29 2.07 -3.19
CA PHE A 124 -8.18 0.94 -3.01
C PHE A 124 -7.61 -0.01 -1.96
N ILE A 125 -8.48 -0.48 -1.06
CA ILE A 125 -8.13 -1.48 -0.05
C ILE A 125 -9.29 -2.47 0.07
N HIS A 126 -8.95 -3.77 0.00
CA HIS A 126 -9.90 -4.85 0.21
C HIS A 126 -9.30 -5.92 1.12
N ILE A 127 -10.01 -6.25 2.20
CA ILE A 127 -9.53 -7.17 3.24
C ILE A 127 -10.30 -8.48 3.14
N THR A 128 -9.58 -9.58 2.98
CA THR A 128 -10.13 -10.94 2.80
C THR A 128 -9.45 -11.94 3.73
N ASP A 129 -9.99 -13.15 3.79
CA ASP A 129 -9.23 -14.29 4.31
C ASP A 129 -8.04 -14.64 3.40
N GLY A 130 -7.10 -15.43 3.91
CA GLY A 130 -5.88 -15.78 3.18
C GLY A 130 -6.07 -16.75 2.01
N ARG A 131 -7.24 -17.36 1.84
CA ARG A 131 -7.56 -18.28 0.72
C ARG A 131 -8.03 -17.56 -0.52
N TRP A 132 -8.54 -16.36 -0.37
CA TRP A 132 -9.04 -15.58 -1.49
C TRP A 132 -7.93 -15.32 -2.52
N HIS A 133 -8.19 -15.64 -3.78
CA HIS A 133 -7.17 -15.58 -4.84
C HIS A 133 -6.93 -14.14 -5.28
N ASP A 134 -5.65 -13.74 -5.39
CA ASP A 134 -5.26 -12.36 -5.70
C ASP A 134 -5.89 -11.82 -6.99
N SER A 135 -5.99 -12.66 -8.04
CA SER A 135 -6.58 -12.24 -9.32
C SER A 135 -8.08 -11.90 -9.26
N ASN A 136 -8.79 -12.28 -8.19
CA ASN A 136 -10.21 -11.93 -8.03
C ASN A 136 -10.40 -10.43 -7.75
N VAL A 137 -9.40 -9.77 -7.18
CA VAL A 137 -9.47 -8.33 -6.90
C VAL A 137 -9.69 -7.51 -8.16
N LEU A 138 -9.12 -7.95 -9.27
CA LEU A 138 -9.33 -7.29 -10.56
C LEU A 138 -10.79 -7.29 -11.02
N GLY A 139 -11.63 -8.16 -10.46
CA GLY A 139 -13.08 -8.20 -10.75
C GLY A 139 -13.90 -7.17 -9.99
N ILE A 140 -13.36 -6.62 -8.90
CA ILE A 140 -14.08 -5.71 -7.99
C ILE A 140 -13.53 -4.29 -7.95
N ILE A 141 -12.34 -4.04 -8.51
CA ILE A 141 -11.80 -2.67 -8.62
C ILE A 141 -12.64 -1.85 -9.59
N GLU A 142 -12.80 -0.59 -9.31
CA GLU A 142 -13.25 0.41 -10.27
C GLU A 142 -12.04 0.79 -11.15
N VAL A 143 -12.16 0.55 -12.46
CA VAL A 143 -11.07 0.85 -13.40
C VAL A 143 -11.12 2.34 -13.73
N VAL A 144 -9.98 3.01 -13.56
CA VAL A 144 -9.81 4.41 -13.94
C VAL A 144 -9.33 4.46 -15.38
N PRO A 145 -10.10 5.05 -16.31
CA PRO A 145 -9.64 5.22 -17.69
C PRO A 145 -8.32 5.96 -17.78
N ASN A 146 -7.51 5.63 -18.76
CA ASN A 146 -6.18 6.23 -18.97
C ASN A 146 -5.13 5.92 -17.88
N ALA A 147 -5.44 5.11 -16.87
CA ALA A 147 -4.49 4.69 -15.84
C ALA A 147 -3.66 3.48 -16.29
N ILE A 148 -2.42 3.37 -15.77
CA ILE A 148 -1.55 2.20 -15.97
C ILE A 148 -1.48 1.42 -14.66
N TYR A 149 -1.92 0.17 -14.67
CA TYR A 149 -1.91 -0.73 -13.52
C TYR A 149 -0.69 -1.65 -13.57
N MET A 150 0.22 -1.52 -12.62
CA MET A 150 1.35 -2.44 -12.45
C MET A 150 0.98 -3.52 -11.43
N MET A 151 1.18 -4.79 -11.79
CA MET A 151 0.81 -5.93 -10.95
C MET A 151 1.72 -7.13 -11.16
N ASP A 152 1.82 -8.02 -10.17
CA ASP A 152 2.58 -9.26 -10.30
C ASP A 152 1.84 -10.30 -11.16
N LYS A 153 2.59 -11.29 -11.68
CA LYS A 153 2.05 -12.40 -12.49
C LYS A 153 0.94 -13.22 -11.79
N ALA A 154 0.84 -13.16 -10.46
CA ALA A 154 -0.23 -13.77 -9.70
C ALA A 154 -1.62 -13.19 -10.01
N TYR A 155 -1.67 -11.94 -10.45
CA TYR A 155 -2.90 -11.23 -10.82
C TYR A 155 -3.38 -11.54 -12.26
N ILE A 156 -2.59 -12.24 -13.08
CA ILE A 156 -2.98 -12.51 -14.46
C ILE A 156 -4.27 -13.34 -14.52
N ASN A 157 -5.33 -12.64 -14.94
CA ASN A 157 -6.61 -13.17 -15.30
C ASN A 157 -7.02 -12.47 -16.62
N PHE A 158 -6.92 -13.17 -17.76
CA PHE A 158 -7.11 -12.55 -19.07
C PHE A 158 -8.51 -11.97 -19.27
N LYS A 159 -9.56 -12.49 -18.60
CA LYS A 159 -10.90 -11.87 -18.61
C LYS A 159 -10.87 -10.50 -17.93
N ALA A 160 -10.19 -10.39 -16.78
CA ALA A 160 -10.08 -9.12 -16.05
C ALA A 160 -9.16 -8.13 -16.78
N LEU A 161 -8.06 -8.60 -17.38
CA LEU A 161 -7.18 -7.75 -18.20
C LEU A 161 -7.92 -7.21 -19.43
N ALA A 162 -8.77 -8.04 -20.09
CA ALA A 162 -9.62 -7.58 -21.20
C ALA A 162 -10.62 -6.51 -20.75
N ARG A 163 -11.13 -6.59 -19.51
CA ARG A 163 -11.99 -5.55 -18.94
C ARG A 163 -11.22 -4.23 -18.73
N ILE A 164 -10.02 -4.28 -18.16
CA ILE A 164 -9.16 -3.09 -17.98
C ILE A 164 -8.92 -2.42 -19.33
N ASP A 165 -8.56 -3.18 -20.35
CA ASP A 165 -8.35 -2.69 -21.71
C ASP A 165 -9.65 -2.12 -22.35
N ALA A 166 -10.78 -2.78 -22.15
CA ALA A 166 -12.08 -2.32 -22.67
C ALA A 166 -12.56 -1.02 -22.00
N GLU A 167 -12.19 -0.78 -20.76
CA GLU A 167 -12.49 0.45 -20.00
C GLU A 167 -11.46 1.58 -20.28
N GLY A 168 -10.56 1.38 -21.26
CA GLY A 168 -9.60 2.40 -21.72
C GLY A 168 -8.42 2.60 -20.77
N ALA A 169 -8.07 1.60 -19.96
CA ALA A 169 -6.92 1.61 -19.08
C ALA A 169 -5.83 0.64 -19.57
N PHE A 170 -4.65 0.80 -19.02
CA PHE A 170 -3.47 0.03 -19.38
C PHE A 170 -3.00 -0.84 -18.21
N PHE A 171 -2.21 -1.86 -18.53
CA PHE A 171 -1.57 -2.68 -17.50
C PHE A 171 -0.15 -3.08 -17.90
N VAL A 172 0.70 -3.30 -16.91
CA VAL A 172 2.02 -3.91 -17.05
C VAL A 172 2.14 -5.01 -16.01
N THR A 173 2.41 -6.24 -16.43
CA THR A 173 2.59 -7.39 -15.52
C THR A 173 3.68 -8.33 -16.02
N ARG A 174 4.31 -9.09 -15.13
CA ARG A 174 5.25 -10.15 -15.54
C ARG A 174 4.50 -11.26 -16.29
N ALA A 175 5.04 -11.72 -17.39
CA ALA A 175 4.51 -12.88 -18.11
C ALA A 175 4.60 -14.14 -17.26
N LYS A 176 3.65 -15.08 -17.43
CA LYS A 176 3.76 -16.44 -16.86
C LYS A 176 4.61 -17.30 -17.77
N ASP A 177 5.49 -18.11 -17.19
CA ASP A 177 6.42 -18.98 -17.92
C ASP A 177 5.73 -20.00 -18.82
N ASN A 178 4.47 -20.35 -18.49
CA ASN A 178 3.65 -21.29 -19.25
C ASN A 178 2.65 -20.61 -20.20
N MET A 179 2.80 -19.32 -20.46
CA MET A 179 1.94 -18.57 -21.38
C MET A 179 2.18 -19.03 -22.82
N LYS A 180 1.08 -19.35 -23.54
CA LYS A 180 1.13 -19.76 -24.95
C LYS A 180 0.77 -18.58 -25.84
N TYR A 181 1.68 -18.22 -26.73
CA TYR A 181 1.52 -17.11 -27.69
C TYR A 181 2.28 -17.38 -28.98
N GLU A 182 1.96 -16.61 -30.00
CA GLU A 182 2.72 -16.48 -31.24
C GLU A 182 3.21 -15.03 -31.39
N ILE A 183 4.36 -14.84 -31.98
CA ILE A 183 4.89 -13.52 -32.30
C ILE A 183 4.25 -13.08 -33.62
N VAL A 184 3.58 -11.93 -33.58
CA VAL A 184 2.97 -11.29 -34.76
C VAL A 184 3.99 -10.41 -35.48
N SER A 185 4.73 -9.61 -34.71
CA SER A 185 5.81 -8.75 -35.20
C SER A 185 6.83 -8.49 -34.10
N SER A 186 8.02 -8.08 -34.49
CA SER A 186 9.11 -7.74 -33.59
C SER A 186 9.60 -6.33 -33.88
N ASN A 187 9.78 -5.54 -32.82
CA ASN A 187 10.44 -4.25 -32.89
C ASN A 187 11.90 -4.43 -32.48
N PHE A 188 12.82 -4.08 -33.37
CA PHE A 188 14.27 -4.14 -33.11
C PHE A 188 14.89 -2.77 -32.87
N ASN A 189 14.07 -1.72 -32.77
CA ASN A 189 14.56 -0.36 -32.57
C ASN A 189 14.70 -0.07 -31.06
N PHE A 190 15.59 -0.84 -30.39
CA PHE A 190 15.97 -0.59 -29.00
C PHE A 190 17.49 -0.73 -28.83
N ASP A 191 18.05 0.00 -27.87
CA ASP A 191 19.46 -0.15 -27.50
C ASP A 191 19.59 -1.36 -26.54
N SER A 192 20.22 -2.43 -27.03
CA SER A 192 20.47 -3.65 -26.20
C SER A 192 21.35 -3.38 -24.97
N LYS A 193 22.12 -2.28 -24.96
CA LYS A 193 22.91 -1.87 -23.78
C LYS A 193 22.06 -1.39 -22.62
N CYS A 194 20.78 -1.08 -22.85
CA CYS A 194 19.83 -0.70 -21.81
C CYS A 194 19.16 -1.90 -21.12
N GLY A 195 19.52 -3.15 -21.48
CA GLY A 195 18.95 -4.36 -20.89
C GLY A 195 17.73 -4.90 -21.63
N VAL A 196 17.13 -4.19 -22.57
CA VAL A 196 16.03 -4.72 -23.40
C VAL A 196 16.60 -5.75 -24.38
N THR A 197 16.07 -6.99 -24.33
CA THR A 197 16.52 -8.12 -25.16
C THR A 197 15.51 -8.53 -26.21
N GLY A 198 14.26 -8.11 -26.07
CA GLY A 198 13.21 -8.35 -27.05
C GLY A 198 12.02 -7.41 -26.82
N ASP A 199 11.34 -7.07 -27.93
CA ASP A 199 10.12 -6.26 -27.91
C ASP A 199 9.22 -6.73 -29.05
N HIS A 200 8.13 -7.40 -28.71
CA HIS A 200 7.33 -8.16 -29.64
C HIS A 200 5.84 -7.85 -29.48
N LEU A 201 5.14 -7.74 -30.60
CA LEU A 201 3.70 -7.83 -30.62
C LEU A 201 3.32 -9.31 -30.68
N ILE A 202 2.50 -9.78 -29.77
CA ILE A 202 2.13 -11.18 -29.61
C ILE A 202 0.63 -11.36 -29.64
N ARG A 203 0.19 -12.56 -30.03
CA ARG A 203 -1.20 -13.01 -29.90
C ARG A 203 -1.26 -14.28 -29.07
N LEU A 204 -2.18 -14.33 -28.11
CA LEU A 204 -2.36 -15.50 -27.25
C LEU A 204 -2.93 -16.68 -28.08
N THR A 205 -2.30 -17.87 -27.95
CA THR A 205 -2.71 -19.09 -28.64
C THR A 205 -3.30 -20.15 -27.72
N GLY A 206 -3.24 -19.96 -26.39
CA GLY A 206 -3.84 -20.88 -25.45
C GLY A 206 -5.36 -20.93 -25.59
N TYR A 207 -5.96 -22.14 -25.57
CA TYR A 207 -7.40 -22.37 -25.84
C TYR A 207 -8.36 -21.46 -25.06
N LYS A 208 -8.07 -21.20 -23.76
CA LYS A 208 -8.87 -20.29 -22.94
C LYS A 208 -8.42 -18.83 -23.06
N SER A 209 -7.12 -18.59 -23.05
CA SER A 209 -6.56 -17.23 -23.04
C SER A 209 -6.86 -16.47 -24.33
N SER A 210 -6.76 -17.11 -25.51
CA SER A 210 -7.06 -16.47 -26.79
C SER A 210 -8.53 -16.05 -26.92
N LYS A 211 -9.45 -16.78 -26.28
CA LYS A 211 -10.88 -16.42 -26.27
C LYS A 211 -11.19 -15.30 -25.29
N LEU A 212 -10.48 -15.25 -24.15
CA LEU A 212 -10.70 -14.27 -23.09
C LEU A 212 -10.04 -12.92 -23.40
N TYR A 213 -8.93 -12.95 -24.12
CA TYR A 213 -8.22 -11.76 -24.58
C TYR A 213 -7.82 -11.95 -26.07
N PRO A 214 -8.69 -11.60 -27.00
CA PRO A 214 -8.47 -11.86 -28.45
C PRO A 214 -7.58 -10.80 -29.12
N LYS A 215 -7.34 -9.66 -28.47
CA LYS A 215 -6.47 -8.60 -28.99
C LYS A 215 -4.99 -8.99 -28.86
N GLU A 216 -4.15 -8.26 -29.56
CA GLU A 216 -2.71 -8.37 -29.45
C GLU A 216 -2.22 -7.73 -28.15
N LEU A 217 -1.12 -8.26 -27.63
CA LEU A 217 -0.40 -7.77 -26.48
C LEU A 217 1.04 -7.48 -26.89
N ARG A 218 1.69 -6.60 -26.17
CA ARG A 218 3.13 -6.39 -26.31
C ARG A 218 3.86 -7.19 -25.23
N LEU A 219 4.90 -7.91 -25.66
CA LEU A 219 5.82 -8.65 -24.80
C LEU A 219 7.17 -7.95 -24.85
N VAL A 220 7.64 -7.46 -23.71
CA VAL A 220 8.95 -6.86 -23.54
C VAL A 220 9.84 -7.81 -22.75
N GLU A 221 10.96 -8.22 -23.33
CA GLU A 221 11.98 -9.03 -22.65
C GLU A 221 13.11 -8.11 -22.16
N PHE A 222 13.47 -8.27 -20.92
CA PHE A 222 14.45 -7.42 -20.24
C PHE A 222 15.43 -8.26 -19.42
N CYS A 223 16.70 -7.93 -19.47
CA CYS A 223 17.74 -8.47 -18.62
C CYS A 223 18.24 -7.36 -17.70
N ASP A 224 18.03 -7.49 -16.41
CA ASP A 224 18.58 -6.57 -15.43
C ASP A 224 20.11 -6.67 -15.45
N LEU A 225 20.77 -5.58 -15.75
CA LEU A 225 22.24 -5.56 -15.96
C LEU A 225 23.03 -5.70 -14.66
N GLU A 226 22.41 -5.41 -13.50
CA GLU A 226 23.06 -5.50 -12.19
C GLU A 226 22.93 -6.92 -11.62
N SER A 227 21.71 -7.48 -11.63
CA SER A 227 21.43 -8.80 -11.06
C SER A 227 21.58 -9.94 -12.07
N GLY A 228 21.52 -9.66 -13.37
CA GLY A 228 21.46 -10.66 -14.44
C GLY A 228 20.09 -11.37 -14.55
N GLU A 229 19.07 -10.94 -13.79
CA GLU A 229 17.73 -11.53 -13.83
C GLU A 229 17.05 -11.23 -15.17
N ARG A 230 16.51 -12.29 -15.80
CA ARG A 230 15.71 -12.15 -17.02
C ARG A 230 14.24 -12.03 -16.66
N LEU A 231 13.61 -10.98 -17.16
CA LEU A 231 12.22 -10.63 -16.92
C LEU A 231 11.48 -10.52 -18.24
N SER A 232 10.24 -10.95 -18.27
CA SER A 232 9.36 -10.75 -19.42
C SER A 232 8.08 -10.08 -18.94
N PHE A 233 7.72 -8.98 -19.60
CA PHE A 233 6.54 -8.17 -19.27
C PHE A 233 5.52 -8.26 -20.39
N ILE A 234 4.23 -8.37 -20.02
CA ILE A 234 3.13 -8.21 -20.97
C ILE A 234 2.33 -6.96 -20.65
N THR A 235 1.91 -6.27 -21.69
CA THR A 235 1.15 -5.03 -21.61
C THR A 235 0.19 -4.89 -22.80
N ASN A 236 -0.86 -4.11 -22.63
CA ASN A 236 -1.71 -3.64 -23.74
C ASN A 236 -1.28 -2.28 -24.29
N VAL A 237 -0.17 -1.69 -23.81
CA VAL A 237 0.47 -0.53 -24.44
C VAL A 237 1.23 -1.03 -25.67
N THR A 238 0.55 -1.08 -26.79
CA THR A 238 1.10 -1.60 -28.06
C THR A 238 1.81 -0.54 -28.90
N ASP A 239 1.58 0.74 -28.62
CA ASP A 239 2.27 1.84 -29.26
C ASP A 239 3.64 2.07 -28.62
N CYS A 240 4.70 1.76 -29.37
CA CYS A 240 6.08 1.94 -28.90
C CYS A 240 6.49 3.41 -28.80
N LEU A 241 5.74 4.34 -29.39
CA LEU A 241 6.01 5.77 -29.33
C LEU A 241 5.54 6.38 -28.00
N GLU A 242 4.54 5.77 -27.34
CA GLU A 242 4.12 6.20 -26.01
C GLU A 242 5.08 5.77 -24.91
N LEU A 243 5.49 4.48 -24.93
CA LEU A 243 6.42 3.90 -23.95
C LEU A 243 7.35 2.91 -24.65
N ASN A 244 8.65 3.15 -24.59
CA ASN A 244 9.63 2.18 -25.10
C ASN A 244 9.81 0.99 -24.13
N GLY A 245 10.52 -0.06 -24.57
CA GLY A 245 10.69 -1.29 -23.78
C GLY A 245 11.41 -1.07 -22.43
N LEU A 246 12.35 -0.13 -22.37
CA LEU A 246 13.06 0.24 -21.14
C LEU A 246 12.12 0.97 -20.16
N GLU A 247 11.26 1.84 -20.67
CA GLU A 247 10.26 2.55 -19.86
C GLU A 247 9.25 1.57 -19.26
N ILE A 248 8.80 0.56 -20.01
CA ILE A 248 7.94 -0.52 -19.48
C ILE A 248 8.63 -1.28 -18.33
N ALA A 249 9.92 -1.64 -18.50
CA ALA A 249 10.68 -2.32 -17.46
C ALA A 249 10.85 -1.43 -16.21
N ASN A 250 11.16 -0.14 -16.41
CA ASN A 250 11.31 0.83 -15.33
C ASN A 250 9.98 1.07 -14.59
N LEU A 251 8.85 1.22 -15.29
CA LEU A 251 7.54 1.31 -14.68
C LEU A 251 7.24 0.11 -13.80
N TYR A 252 7.53 -1.10 -14.28
CA TYR A 252 7.30 -2.29 -13.47
C TYR A 252 8.15 -2.32 -12.20
N ARG A 253 9.35 -1.76 -12.21
CA ARG A 253 10.22 -1.66 -11.01
C ARG A 253 9.51 -0.90 -9.89
N HIS A 254 8.74 0.13 -10.21
CA HIS A 254 7.98 0.91 -9.22
C HIS A 254 6.78 0.15 -8.59
N ARG A 255 6.44 -1.04 -9.10
CA ARG A 255 5.52 -1.93 -8.38
C ARG A 255 5.96 -2.20 -6.93
N TRP A 256 7.27 -2.18 -6.68
CA TRP A 256 7.83 -2.40 -5.34
C TRP A 256 7.48 -1.29 -4.34
N ASP A 257 7.02 -0.14 -4.78
CA ASP A 257 6.66 0.97 -3.90
C ASP A 257 5.47 0.59 -2.99
N VAL A 258 4.59 -0.30 -3.44
CA VAL A 258 3.51 -0.86 -2.60
C VAL A 258 4.05 -1.68 -1.43
N GLU A 259 5.20 -2.33 -1.60
CA GLU A 259 5.84 -3.10 -0.52
C GLU A 259 6.36 -2.18 0.59
N SER A 260 6.81 -0.98 0.24
CA SER A 260 7.20 0.06 1.21
C SER A 260 6.02 0.51 2.06
N PHE A 261 4.85 0.70 1.44
CA PHE A 261 3.58 0.93 2.15
C PHE A 261 3.27 -0.23 3.11
N PHE A 262 3.33 -1.48 2.65
CA PHE A 262 3.07 -2.64 3.50
C PHE A 262 4.08 -2.78 4.64
N LYS A 263 5.34 -2.46 4.39
CA LYS A 263 6.39 -2.45 5.43
C LYS A 263 6.04 -1.46 6.53
N LEU A 264 5.63 -0.25 6.18
CA LEU A 264 5.22 0.77 7.14
C LEU A 264 4.01 0.31 7.96
N ILE A 265 2.94 -0.16 7.30
CA ILE A 265 1.74 -0.69 7.97
C ILE A 265 2.10 -1.82 8.93
N LYS A 266 2.92 -2.78 8.51
CA LYS A 266 3.25 -3.96 9.34
C LYS A 266 4.22 -3.67 10.48
N GLN A 267 5.20 -2.82 10.25
CA GLN A 267 6.31 -2.62 11.19
C GLN A 267 6.08 -1.43 12.12
N ASN A 268 5.58 -0.33 11.57
CA ASN A 268 5.47 0.92 12.33
C ASN A 268 4.08 1.16 12.93
N LEU A 269 3.05 0.54 12.33
CA LEU A 269 1.66 0.66 12.78
C LEU A 269 1.13 -0.64 13.43
N THR A 270 2.00 -1.42 14.04
CA THR A 270 1.73 -2.59 14.90
C THR A 270 0.68 -3.60 14.41
N VAL A 271 0.46 -3.69 13.09
CA VAL A 271 -0.52 -4.62 12.52
C VAL A 271 -0.18 -6.09 12.77
N LYS A 272 1.05 -6.39 13.17
CA LYS A 272 1.47 -7.74 13.59
C LYS A 272 0.83 -8.18 14.92
N HIS A 273 0.44 -7.23 15.78
CA HIS A 273 -0.19 -7.46 17.07
C HIS A 273 -1.66 -7.07 17.01
N LEU A 274 -2.50 -7.98 16.51
CA LEU A 274 -3.94 -7.72 16.35
C LEU A 274 -4.62 -7.58 17.73
N LEU A 275 -5.33 -6.49 17.93
CA LEU A 275 -5.99 -6.15 19.22
C LEU A 275 -7.38 -6.79 19.38
N GLY A 276 -7.65 -7.89 18.69
CA GLY A 276 -8.87 -8.66 18.76
C GLY A 276 -8.86 -9.81 17.76
N CYS A 277 -9.75 -10.79 17.95
CA CYS A 277 -9.76 -12.04 17.16
C CYS A 277 -10.97 -12.15 16.21
N SER A 278 -12.03 -11.35 16.40
CA SER A 278 -13.16 -11.37 15.47
C SER A 278 -12.83 -10.69 14.15
N GLU A 279 -13.55 -11.06 13.10
CA GLU A 279 -13.42 -10.45 11.79
C GLU A 279 -13.60 -8.93 11.86
N ASN A 280 -14.59 -8.48 12.64
CA ASN A 280 -14.86 -7.07 12.86
C ASN A 280 -13.69 -6.34 13.52
N ALA A 281 -13.14 -6.90 14.60
CA ALA A 281 -12.03 -6.31 15.33
C ALA A 281 -10.76 -6.23 14.47
N VAL A 282 -10.47 -7.26 13.69
CA VAL A 282 -9.31 -7.29 12.77
C VAL A 282 -9.45 -6.28 11.66
N LYS A 283 -10.61 -6.23 10.99
CA LYS A 283 -10.87 -5.22 9.94
C LYS A 283 -10.81 -3.80 10.49
N THR A 284 -11.37 -3.58 11.67
CA THR A 284 -11.27 -2.29 12.40
C THR A 284 -9.81 -1.91 12.61
N HIS A 285 -9.00 -2.84 13.12
CA HIS A 285 -7.58 -2.59 13.38
C HIS A 285 -6.81 -2.22 12.11
N LEU A 286 -7.03 -2.95 11.02
CA LEU A 286 -6.39 -2.69 9.73
C LEU A 286 -6.80 -1.33 9.14
N TRP A 287 -8.09 -0.99 9.20
CA TRP A 287 -8.55 0.31 8.74
C TRP A 287 -8.01 1.47 9.58
N ILE A 288 -7.87 1.29 10.91
CA ILE A 288 -7.25 2.30 11.77
C ILE A 288 -5.77 2.49 11.43
N ALA A 289 -5.05 1.42 11.07
CA ALA A 289 -3.67 1.53 10.59
C ALA A 289 -3.58 2.31 9.26
N VAL A 290 -4.49 2.06 8.33
CA VAL A 290 -4.59 2.83 7.09
C VAL A 290 -4.89 4.31 7.36
N ILE A 291 -5.83 4.60 8.27
CA ILE A 291 -6.16 5.96 8.68
C ILE A 291 -4.93 6.65 9.30
N ALA A 292 -4.18 5.94 10.16
CA ALA A 292 -2.93 6.46 10.72
C ALA A 292 -1.92 6.83 9.63
N TYR A 293 -1.72 5.94 8.64
CA TYR A 293 -0.87 6.22 7.48
C TYR A 293 -1.31 7.48 6.72
N LEU A 294 -2.61 7.58 6.41
CA LEU A 294 -3.17 8.72 5.68
C LEU A 294 -3.04 10.04 6.47
N LEU A 295 -3.15 10.00 7.80
CA LEU A 295 -2.89 11.17 8.65
C LEU A 295 -1.42 11.61 8.56
N LEU A 296 -0.48 10.67 8.64
CA LEU A 296 0.95 10.96 8.49
C LEU A 296 1.27 11.53 7.11
N ALA A 297 0.69 10.93 6.06
CA ALA A 297 0.83 11.44 4.69
C ALA A 297 0.25 12.86 4.57
N ARG A 298 -0.94 13.10 5.13
CA ARG A 298 -1.53 14.44 5.14
C ARG A 298 -0.67 15.47 5.85
N ILE A 299 -0.10 15.13 7.01
CA ILE A 299 0.82 15.99 7.75
C ILE A 299 2.02 16.34 6.85
N LYS A 300 2.64 15.34 6.21
CA LYS A 300 3.76 15.55 5.30
C LYS A 300 3.41 16.56 4.19
N ALA A 301 2.29 16.38 3.53
CA ALA A 301 1.89 17.23 2.41
C ALA A 301 1.46 18.64 2.85
N VAL A 302 0.70 18.76 3.95
CA VAL A 302 0.17 20.06 4.42
C VAL A 302 1.27 20.99 4.94
N TYR A 303 2.28 20.41 5.59
CA TYR A 303 3.39 21.18 6.15
C TYR A 303 4.63 21.20 5.26
N ASP A 304 4.57 20.59 4.07
CA ASP A 304 5.73 20.42 3.17
C ASP A 304 6.98 19.89 3.93
N SER A 305 6.73 18.84 4.70
CA SER A 305 7.74 18.28 5.61
C SER A 305 8.89 17.63 4.83
N PRO A 306 10.16 17.94 5.15
CA PRO A 306 11.31 17.28 4.55
C PRO A 306 11.46 15.82 5.00
N TYR A 307 10.79 15.44 6.08
CA TYR A 307 10.85 14.09 6.63
C TYR A 307 10.01 13.09 5.81
N THR A 308 10.44 11.84 5.79
CA THR A 308 9.66 10.73 5.28
C THR A 308 8.43 10.46 6.17
N ILE A 309 7.42 9.79 5.64
CA ILE A 309 6.22 9.40 6.42
C ILE A 309 6.63 8.57 7.66
N THR A 310 7.66 7.73 7.52
CA THR A 310 8.20 6.92 8.63
C THR A 310 8.81 7.79 9.72
N GLU A 311 9.63 8.77 9.36
CA GLU A 311 10.24 9.70 10.31
C GLU A 311 9.19 10.56 11.03
N ILE A 312 8.18 11.07 10.29
CA ILE A 312 7.05 11.77 10.91
C ILE A 312 6.34 10.87 11.92
N GLY A 313 6.14 9.58 11.58
CA GLY A 313 5.57 8.58 12.48
C GLY A 313 6.41 8.42 13.77
N MET A 314 7.74 8.38 13.65
CA MET A 314 8.65 8.32 14.81
C MET A 314 8.58 9.58 15.67
N LEU A 315 8.54 10.76 15.04
CA LEU A 315 8.37 12.02 15.76
C LEU A 315 7.04 12.04 16.54
N ILE A 316 5.93 11.69 15.86
CA ILE A 316 4.61 11.67 16.52
C ILE A 316 4.58 10.63 17.64
N LYS A 317 5.17 9.44 17.46
CA LYS A 317 5.26 8.43 18.51
C LYS A 317 5.87 8.97 19.79
N ASN A 318 6.95 9.74 19.68
CA ASN A 318 7.69 10.27 20.83
C ASN A 318 7.04 11.52 21.46
N TYR A 319 6.29 12.28 20.67
CA TYR A 319 5.74 13.58 21.12
C TYR A 319 4.21 13.64 21.18
N ALA A 320 3.50 12.50 20.98
CA ALA A 320 2.04 12.44 20.83
C ALA A 320 1.24 13.10 21.96
N MET A 321 1.77 13.10 23.19
CA MET A 321 1.11 13.68 24.37
C MET A 321 1.86 14.92 24.95
N THR A 322 2.84 15.42 24.21
CA THR A 322 3.57 16.63 24.61
C THR A 322 2.92 17.88 24.02
N LYS A 323 3.11 19.02 24.68
CA LYS A 323 2.62 20.34 24.20
C LYS A 323 3.60 20.96 23.19
N VAL A 324 3.93 20.21 22.11
CA VAL A 324 4.77 20.70 21.01
C VAL A 324 3.90 21.05 19.83
N GLU A 325 4.15 22.19 19.21
CA GLU A 325 3.43 22.58 17.99
C GLU A 325 3.78 21.62 16.86
N LEU A 326 2.76 21.01 16.25
CA LEU A 326 2.94 19.99 15.21
C LEU A 326 3.76 20.49 14.02
N ARG A 327 3.52 21.75 13.58
CA ARG A 327 4.28 22.36 12.48
C ARG A 327 5.77 22.36 12.80
N ARG A 328 6.16 22.89 13.95
CA ARG A 328 7.56 22.94 14.40
C ARG A 328 8.18 21.55 14.46
N LEU A 329 7.44 20.57 14.99
CA LEU A 329 7.91 19.19 15.10
C LEU A 329 8.27 18.57 13.74
N VAL A 330 7.52 18.87 12.68
CA VAL A 330 7.65 18.18 11.38
C VAL A 330 8.35 19.00 10.30
N THR A 331 8.69 20.27 10.54
CA THR A 331 9.37 21.13 9.53
C THR A 331 10.74 21.58 9.96
N GLU A 332 10.98 21.70 11.29
CA GLU A 332 12.27 22.17 11.79
C GLU A 332 13.13 20.98 12.20
N PRO A 333 14.42 20.89 11.75
CA PRO A 333 15.34 19.93 12.32
C PRO A 333 15.44 20.25 13.82
N GLN A 334 15.16 19.25 14.67
CA GLN A 334 15.26 19.44 16.14
C GLN A 334 16.71 19.82 16.43
N PRO A 335 16.99 21.01 17.00
CA PRO A 335 18.34 21.33 17.44
C PRO A 335 18.73 20.24 18.43
N LEU A 336 19.95 19.70 18.29
CA LEU A 336 20.57 18.96 19.38
C LEU A 336 20.53 19.88 20.58
N ILE A 337 19.62 19.63 21.53
CA ILE A 337 19.64 20.26 22.83
C ILE A 337 20.85 19.64 23.52
N LEU A 338 22.00 20.21 23.26
CA LEU A 338 23.12 20.07 24.17
C LEU A 338 22.64 20.76 25.45
N ASN A 339 22.10 19.95 26.37
CA ASN A 339 21.74 20.39 27.68
C ASN A 339 22.97 20.98 28.34
N GLN A 340 23.07 22.29 28.33
CA GLN A 340 23.99 23.03 29.20
C GLN A 340 23.48 23.14 30.64
N ASP A 341 22.41 22.44 31.02
CA ASP A 341 21.95 22.40 32.42
C ASP A 341 21.31 21.06 32.75
N VAL A 342 22.10 19.97 32.73
CA VAL A 342 21.77 18.76 33.48
C VAL A 342 22.66 18.70 34.73
N ASN A 343 22.55 19.70 35.55
CA ASN A 343 22.78 19.52 36.97
C ASN A 343 21.41 19.32 37.62
N GLU A 344 21.26 18.19 38.31
CA GLU A 344 20.10 17.72 39.07
C GLU A 344 19.09 16.85 38.32
N LEU A 345 19.52 15.68 37.93
CA LEU A 345 18.68 14.47 38.03
C LEU A 345 19.39 13.51 38.99
N THR A 346 19.21 13.76 40.30
CA THR A 346 19.39 12.73 41.32
C THR A 346 18.28 11.71 41.12
N LEU A 347 18.60 10.56 40.52
CA LEU A 347 17.81 9.35 40.59
C LEU A 347 17.93 8.79 42.01
N PHE A 348 16.83 8.81 42.75
CA PHE A 348 16.59 7.94 43.91
C PHE A 348 15.33 7.13 43.66
#